data_63abf2841f84d08ad20bbb942489ce1f
#
_entry.id   63abf2841f84d08ad20bbb942489ce1f
#
_cell.length_a   1.000
_cell.length_b   1.000
_cell.length_c   1.000
_cell.angle_alpha   90.00
_cell.angle_beta   90.00
_cell.angle_gamma   90.00
#
_symmetry.space_group_name_H-M   'P 1'
#
loop_
_entity.id
_entity.type
_entity.pdbx_description
1 polymer ?
#
loop_
_entity_poly.entity_id
_entity_poly.type
_entity_poly.pdbx_seq_one_letter_code
_entity_poly.pdbx_strand_id
1 'polypeptide(L)'
;MEKSRNTGNFLFIIFWWLVQHLNIRWAHKLLYWGLRDGSFPSGHVSDPILGIDLFGRHLSTPLGISDGLDKRGNILDTLMQMGYSFGTFGPYTLEKEMPPNEKFFFKKDKAIITQCTGYRNPGILKMMPWFVKRRYLPHFVGIDIAIPAENEESNIKQGRHFAYVDEFVLMSQRIAPYCDFITLDFSHTNSELCVLMVDASTILPIIRAVKETVKQAAPIRPPKVFVKIPLDLNMMEIPLVAQTLLAGEVDGVVVAGPMSLAKNTRIRIQGAKEHQMSGMVIGQPTHEYTTELIRRLYTHLKGRIPIIACGGVFDGKTAFEHIAAGASLVSVDEASLIFEGPGIIHKIHKELIEILHHKKFHSFAEAIGCDTQEVISETNASMTTKQPQTTPTDSSVPPQQI
;
A
#
# COMPACT_ATOMS: atom_id res chain seq x y z
N MET A 1 -36.23 -9.44 -12.83
CA MET A 1 -35.22 -9.28 -11.78
C MET A 1 -34.30 -8.07 -11.98
N GLU A 2 -34.02 -7.58 -13.18
CA GLU A 2 -33.20 -6.39 -13.46
C GLU A 2 -33.79 -5.05 -13.00
N LYS A 3 -35.13 -4.87 -13.07
CA LYS A 3 -35.77 -3.61 -12.62
C LYS A 3 -35.65 -3.34 -11.11
N SER A 4 -35.53 -4.38 -10.27
CA SER A 4 -35.37 -4.23 -8.81
C SER A 4 -33.97 -3.81 -8.40
N ARG A 5 -32.93 -4.20 -9.18
CA ARG A 5 -31.54 -3.80 -8.93
C ARG A 5 -31.26 -2.33 -9.23
N ASN A 6 -31.93 -1.76 -10.27
CA ASN A 6 -31.74 -0.35 -10.64
C ASN A 6 -32.36 0.63 -9.63
N THR A 7 -33.48 0.27 -9.00
CA THR A 7 -34.10 1.12 -7.97
C THR A 7 -33.29 1.18 -6.68
N GLY A 8 -32.65 0.07 -6.28
CA GLY A 8 -31.76 0.04 -5.11
C GLY A 8 -30.53 0.94 -5.29
N ASN A 9 -29.94 0.92 -6.48
CA ASN A 9 -28.79 1.78 -6.78
C ASN A 9 -29.16 3.27 -6.80
N PHE A 10 -30.35 3.63 -7.32
CA PHE A 10 -30.80 5.02 -7.36
C PHE A 10 -31.10 5.59 -5.97
N LEU A 11 -31.80 4.83 -5.15
CA LEU A 11 -32.07 5.22 -3.75
C LEU A 11 -30.77 5.35 -2.94
N PHE A 12 -29.79 4.47 -3.21
CA PHE A 12 -28.48 4.54 -2.58
C PHE A 12 -27.70 5.80 -3.01
N ILE A 13 -27.74 6.18 -4.29
CA ILE A 13 -27.11 7.41 -4.79
C ILE A 13 -27.71 8.64 -4.11
N ILE A 14 -29.05 8.71 -3.99
CA ILE A 14 -29.73 9.81 -3.29
C ILE A 14 -29.34 9.82 -1.80
N PHE A 15 -29.39 8.65 -1.14
CA PHE A 15 -28.98 8.54 0.26
C PHE A 15 -27.55 9.02 0.47
N TRP A 16 -26.62 8.57 -0.39
CA TRP A 16 -25.22 8.97 -0.29
C TRP A 16 -25.02 10.46 -0.59
N TRP A 17 -25.74 10.99 -1.57
CA TRP A 17 -25.73 12.42 -1.83
C TRP A 17 -26.20 13.23 -0.60
N LEU A 18 -27.26 12.78 0.08
CA LEU A 18 -27.69 13.39 1.36
C LEU A 18 -26.62 13.27 2.45
N VAL A 19 -25.96 12.10 2.56
CA VAL A 19 -24.88 11.86 3.54
C VAL A 19 -23.69 12.80 3.31
N GLN A 20 -23.35 13.10 2.06
CA GLN A 20 -22.26 14.02 1.72
C GLN A 20 -22.54 15.47 2.15
N HIS A 21 -23.82 15.85 2.34
CA HIS A 21 -24.20 17.18 2.85
C HIS A 21 -24.20 17.24 4.38
N LEU A 22 -24.01 16.12 5.06
CA LEU A 22 -23.83 16.09 6.51
C LEU A 22 -22.43 16.53 6.90
N ASN A 23 -22.26 16.84 8.19
CA ASN A 23 -20.92 16.96 8.73
C ASN A 23 -20.14 15.66 8.46
N ILE A 24 -18.94 15.78 7.92
CA ILE A 24 -18.12 14.64 7.44
C ILE A 24 -17.90 13.57 8.55
N ARG A 25 -17.88 13.95 9.82
CA ARG A 25 -17.79 12.99 10.94
C ARG A 25 -19.03 12.11 11.06
N TRP A 26 -20.21 12.64 10.74
CA TRP A 26 -21.44 11.85 10.69
C TRP A 26 -21.49 10.98 9.43
N ALA A 27 -21.05 11.51 8.29
CA ALA A 27 -20.91 10.75 7.05
C ALA A 27 -20.01 9.52 7.26
N HIS A 28 -18.86 9.69 7.90
CA HIS A 28 -17.95 8.62 8.28
C HIS A 28 -18.63 7.54 9.15
N LYS A 29 -19.34 7.96 10.21
CA LYS A 29 -20.05 7.01 11.08
C LYS A 29 -21.13 6.22 10.32
N LEU A 30 -21.89 6.89 9.47
CA LEU A 30 -22.93 6.26 8.65
C LEU A 30 -22.35 5.32 7.60
N LEU A 31 -21.22 5.68 6.98
CA LEU A 31 -20.48 4.81 6.06
C LEU A 31 -20.08 3.51 6.77
N TYR A 32 -19.41 3.61 7.91
CA TYR A 32 -18.99 2.44 8.68
C TYR A 32 -20.17 1.58 9.15
N TRP A 33 -21.25 2.21 9.58
CA TRP A 33 -22.45 1.49 9.98
C TRP A 33 -23.05 0.73 8.79
N GLY A 34 -23.20 1.37 7.65
CA GLY A 34 -23.72 0.74 6.43
C GLY A 34 -22.84 -0.38 5.90
N LEU A 35 -21.49 -0.20 5.91
CA LEU A 35 -20.54 -1.24 5.52
C LEU A 35 -20.63 -2.45 6.45
N ARG A 36 -20.77 -2.23 7.74
CA ARG A 36 -20.90 -3.30 8.73
C ARG A 36 -22.22 -4.06 8.60
N ASP A 37 -23.30 -3.37 8.27
CA ASP A 37 -24.64 -3.96 8.10
C ASP A 37 -24.82 -4.65 6.75
N GLY A 38 -23.89 -4.47 5.83
CA GLY A 38 -23.97 -5.02 4.45
C GLY A 38 -25.02 -4.32 3.59
N SER A 39 -25.42 -3.10 3.92
CA SER A 39 -26.51 -2.36 3.26
C SER A 39 -26.12 -1.73 1.93
N PHE A 40 -24.94 -2.02 1.40
CA PHE A 40 -24.48 -1.47 0.13
C PHE A 40 -24.75 -2.42 -1.05
N PRO A 41 -25.08 -1.87 -2.24
CA PRO A 41 -25.32 -2.70 -3.40
C PRO A 41 -24.06 -3.47 -3.80
N SER A 42 -24.21 -4.77 -3.99
CA SER A 42 -23.17 -5.58 -4.61
C SER A 42 -23.00 -5.17 -6.08
N GLY A 43 -21.78 -5.12 -6.56
CA GLY A 43 -21.46 -4.83 -7.93
C GLY A 43 -20.25 -5.60 -8.40
N HIS A 44 -20.37 -6.24 -9.56
CA HIS A 44 -19.22 -6.80 -10.25
C HIS A 44 -19.05 -6.04 -11.56
N VAL A 45 -17.85 -5.52 -11.76
CA VAL A 45 -17.41 -5.12 -13.09
C VAL A 45 -16.57 -6.28 -13.60
N SER A 46 -17.04 -6.95 -14.63
CA SER A 46 -16.41 -8.15 -15.17
C SER A 46 -15.80 -7.89 -16.55
N ASP A 47 -15.03 -6.81 -16.69
CA ASP A 47 -14.27 -6.63 -17.91
C ASP A 47 -12.95 -7.40 -17.79
N PRO A 48 -12.71 -8.38 -18.70
CA PRO A 48 -11.49 -9.19 -18.64
C PRO A 48 -10.17 -8.39 -18.72
N ILE A 49 -10.24 -7.18 -19.28
CA ILE A 49 -9.04 -6.31 -19.40
C ILE A 49 -8.44 -5.95 -18.05
N LEU A 50 -9.24 -5.94 -16.96
CA LEU A 50 -8.77 -5.64 -15.61
C LEU A 50 -8.19 -6.86 -14.89
N GLY A 51 -8.36 -8.06 -15.44
CA GLY A 51 -7.88 -9.30 -14.82
C GLY A 51 -6.37 -9.32 -14.67
N ILE A 52 -5.90 -9.81 -13.52
CA ILE A 52 -4.48 -10.00 -13.25
C ILE A 52 -4.26 -11.32 -12.51
N ASP A 53 -3.25 -12.08 -12.96
CA ASP A 53 -2.80 -13.30 -12.28
C ASP A 53 -1.62 -12.98 -11.39
N LEU A 54 -1.77 -13.21 -10.08
CA LEU A 54 -0.75 -12.93 -9.09
C LEU A 54 -0.66 -14.09 -8.08
N PHE A 55 0.55 -14.62 -7.86
CA PHE A 55 0.81 -15.72 -6.93
C PHE A 55 -0.09 -16.95 -7.13
N GLY A 56 -0.42 -17.28 -8.38
CA GLY A 56 -1.31 -18.39 -8.73
C GLY A 56 -2.79 -18.14 -8.42
N ARG A 57 -3.17 -16.90 -8.20
CA ARG A 57 -4.56 -16.45 -8.02
C ARG A 57 -4.94 -15.54 -9.16
N HIS A 58 -6.12 -15.76 -9.71
CA HIS A 58 -6.75 -14.82 -10.63
C HIS A 58 -7.55 -13.77 -9.84
N LEU A 59 -7.19 -12.50 -10.00
CA LEU A 59 -7.93 -11.36 -9.48
C LEU A 59 -8.71 -10.71 -10.62
N SER A 60 -10.02 -10.54 -10.46
CA SER A 60 -10.88 -9.96 -11.49
C SER A 60 -10.62 -8.47 -11.75
N THR A 61 -9.94 -7.81 -10.83
CA THR A 61 -9.54 -6.40 -10.91
C THR A 61 -8.26 -6.17 -10.11
N PRO A 62 -7.42 -5.19 -10.49
CA PRO A 62 -6.26 -4.81 -9.69
C PRO A 62 -6.60 -3.97 -8.45
N LEU A 63 -7.90 -3.69 -8.22
CA LEU A 63 -8.33 -2.79 -7.17
C LEU A 63 -8.66 -3.53 -5.88
N GLY A 64 -8.15 -3.01 -4.78
CA GLY A 64 -8.36 -3.53 -3.43
C GLY A 64 -8.55 -2.44 -2.39
N ILE A 65 -8.63 -2.86 -1.14
CA ILE A 65 -8.76 -1.99 0.03
C ILE A 65 -7.47 -2.01 0.83
N SER A 66 -6.99 -0.83 1.22
CA SER A 66 -5.83 -0.70 2.09
C SER A 66 -6.15 -1.11 3.54
N ASP A 67 -5.11 -1.42 4.27
CA ASP A 67 -5.14 -1.47 5.73
C ASP A 67 -5.59 -0.13 6.34
N GLY A 68 -5.87 -0.14 7.63
CA GLY A 68 -6.35 1.05 8.34
C GLY A 68 -7.88 1.13 8.42
N LEU A 69 -8.59 0.73 7.37
CA LEU A 69 -10.03 0.81 7.30
C LEU A 69 -10.73 -0.27 8.15
N ASP A 70 -10.33 -1.53 8.03
CA ASP A 70 -10.94 -2.65 8.76
C ASP A 70 -10.04 -3.27 9.82
N LYS A 71 -9.91 -2.59 10.95
CA LYS A 71 -9.15 -3.08 12.12
C LYS A 71 -9.93 -4.05 13.01
N ARG A 72 -11.18 -4.36 12.66
CA ARG A 72 -12.07 -5.24 13.44
C ARG A 72 -12.59 -6.42 12.64
N GLY A 73 -12.31 -6.47 11.36
CA GLY A 73 -12.71 -7.55 10.47
C GLY A 73 -14.21 -7.63 10.20
N ASN A 74 -14.92 -6.53 10.21
CA ASN A 74 -16.37 -6.53 10.12
C ASN A 74 -16.95 -5.77 8.90
N ILE A 75 -16.10 -5.26 8.01
CA ILE A 75 -16.53 -4.54 6.80
C ILE A 75 -15.92 -5.10 5.50
N LEU A 76 -14.83 -5.86 5.58
CA LEU A 76 -14.14 -6.34 4.38
C LEU A 76 -15.03 -7.19 3.49
N ASP A 77 -15.87 -8.06 4.06
CA ASP A 77 -16.77 -8.90 3.25
C ASP A 77 -17.71 -8.07 2.39
N THR A 78 -18.26 -6.99 2.96
CA THR A 78 -19.11 -6.07 2.23
C THR A 78 -18.34 -5.38 1.10
N LEU A 79 -17.12 -4.93 1.39
CA LEU A 79 -16.26 -4.30 0.39
C LEU A 79 -15.92 -5.27 -0.75
N MET A 80 -15.59 -6.53 -0.45
CA MET A 80 -15.37 -7.54 -1.48
C MET A 80 -16.61 -7.77 -2.35
N GLN A 81 -17.80 -7.81 -1.74
CA GLN A 81 -19.07 -7.91 -2.49
C GLN A 81 -19.36 -6.68 -3.37
N MET A 82 -18.77 -5.54 -3.06
CA MET A 82 -18.87 -4.31 -3.85
C MET A 82 -17.96 -4.31 -5.09
N GLY A 83 -17.06 -5.28 -5.24
CA GLY A 83 -16.23 -5.46 -6.43
C GLY A 83 -14.73 -5.26 -6.23
N TYR A 84 -14.24 -5.20 -4.98
CA TYR A 84 -12.82 -5.25 -4.71
C TYR A 84 -12.30 -6.70 -4.79
N SER A 85 -11.10 -6.93 -5.32
CA SER A 85 -10.51 -8.27 -5.47
C SER A 85 -9.62 -8.68 -4.32
N PHE A 86 -9.08 -7.71 -3.60
CA PHE A 86 -8.22 -7.96 -2.45
C PHE A 86 -8.44 -6.93 -1.35
N GLY A 87 -7.97 -7.25 -0.16
CA GLY A 87 -8.00 -6.31 0.95
C GLY A 87 -7.00 -6.67 2.02
N THR A 88 -6.55 -5.65 2.74
CA THR A 88 -5.60 -5.79 3.84
C THR A 88 -6.26 -5.40 5.15
N PHE A 89 -6.16 -6.26 6.16
CA PHE A 89 -6.58 -6.00 7.52
C PHE A 89 -5.42 -5.45 8.36
N GLY A 90 -5.72 -4.61 9.33
CA GLY A 90 -4.74 -4.06 10.24
C GLY A 90 -4.52 -2.56 10.06
N PRO A 91 -3.35 -2.02 10.39
CA PRO A 91 -2.23 -2.76 11.01
C PRO A 91 -2.56 -3.26 12.42
N TYR A 92 -2.04 -4.45 12.75
CA TYR A 92 -2.18 -5.05 14.07
C TYR A 92 -0.83 -5.11 14.79
N THR A 93 -0.85 -4.84 16.07
CA THR A 93 0.21 -5.15 17.02
C THR A 93 -0.08 -6.49 17.72
N LEU A 94 0.89 -7.06 18.41
CA LEU A 94 0.69 -8.32 19.12
C LEU A 94 -0.45 -8.20 20.13
N GLU A 95 -0.40 -7.17 20.97
CA GLU A 95 -1.42 -6.83 21.94
C GLU A 95 -2.23 -5.60 21.50
N LYS A 96 -3.31 -5.34 22.22
CA LYS A 96 -4.17 -4.19 21.98
C LYS A 96 -3.40 -2.89 22.17
N GLU A 97 -3.45 -2.03 21.16
CA GLU A 97 -2.95 -0.65 21.26
C GLU A 97 -4.10 0.35 21.12
N MET A 98 -4.18 1.28 22.08
CA MET A 98 -5.19 2.33 22.11
C MET A 98 -4.52 3.65 22.47
N PRO A 99 -3.87 4.32 21.50
CA PRO A 99 -3.18 5.57 21.76
C PRO A 99 -4.15 6.62 22.32
N PRO A 100 -3.74 7.35 23.35
CA PRO A 100 -4.53 8.43 23.90
C PRO A 100 -4.63 9.58 22.87
N ASN A 101 -5.74 10.30 22.88
CA ASN A 101 -5.89 11.56 22.15
C ASN A 101 -5.81 11.48 20.62
N GLU A 102 -6.13 10.36 20.02
CA GLU A 102 -6.26 10.28 18.56
C GLU A 102 -7.26 11.31 18.04
N LYS A 103 -6.83 12.14 17.10
CA LYS A 103 -7.65 13.19 16.49
C LYS A 103 -7.60 13.10 14.97
N PHE A 104 -8.78 13.23 14.37
CA PHE A 104 -8.93 13.29 12.91
C PHE A 104 -9.42 14.66 12.48
N PHE A 105 -8.79 15.22 11.45
CA PHE A 105 -9.15 16.48 10.83
C PHE A 105 -9.39 16.27 9.34
N PHE A 106 -10.63 16.45 8.93
CA PHE A 106 -11.04 16.33 7.54
C PHE A 106 -10.90 17.68 6.84
N LYS A 107 -10.33 17.71 5.64
CA LYS A 107 -10.03 18.90 4.87
C LYS A 107 -10.71 18.90 3.50
N LYS A 108 -10.93 20.09 2.93
CA LYS A 108 -11.65 20.27 1.67
C LYS A 108 -10.93 19.68 0.45
N ASP A 109 -9.60 19.59 0.50
CA ASP A 109 -8.75 18.98 -0.51
C ASP A 109 -8.69 17.45 -0.41
N LYS A 110 -9.77 16.86 0.12
CA LYS A 110 -9.93 15.40 0.31
C LYS A 110 -8.78 14.77 1.09
N ALA A 111 -8.31 15.49 2.10
CA ALA A 111 -7.27 15.06 3.01
C ALA A 111 -7.83 14.76 4.39
N ILE A 112 -7.32 13.72 5.04
CA ILE A 112 -7.51 13.42 6.45
C ILE A 112 -6.17 13.59 7.14
N ILE A 113 -6.10 14.49 8.11
CA ILE A 113 -4.93 14.62 8.98
C ILE A 113 -5.23 13.86 10.27
N THR A 114 -4.35 12.93 10.62
CA THR A 114 -4.41 12.16 11.85
C THR A 114 -3.29 12.58 12.78
N GLN A 115 -3.64 12.93 14.01
CA GLN A 115 -2.68 13.06 15.11
C GLN A 115 -2.84 11.84 16.01
N CYS A 116 -1.89 10.93 15.90
CA CYS A 116 -1.87 9.68 16.66
C CYS A 116 -0.42 9.28 16.89
N THR A 117 -0.10 8.75 18.06
CA THR A 117 1.26 8.32 18.42
C THR A 117 1.52 6.84 18.14
N GLY A 118 0.52 6.08 17.69
CA GLY A 118 0.65 4.65 17.44
C GLY A 118 -0.49 4.08 16.61
N TYR A 119 -0.58 2.76 16.57
CA TYR A 119 -1.58 2.01 15.82
C TYR A 119 -2.81 1.73 16.70
N ARG A 120 -3.95 2.30 16.37
CA ARG A 120 -5.17 1.98 17.09
C ARG A 120 -5.76 0.66 16.61
N ASN A 121 -5.58 -0.42 17.37
CA ASN A 121 -6.04 -1.74 16.97
C ASN A 121 -6.36 -2.64 18.20
N PRO A 122 -7.17 -3.71 18.01
CA PRO A 122 -7.52 -4.63 19.09
C PRO A 122 -6.40 -5.62 19.48
N GLY A 123 -5.32 -5.71 18.70
CA GLY A 123 -4.27 -6.70 18.84
C GLY A 123 -4.58 -8.03 18.14
N ILE A 124 -3.54 -8.70 17.63
CA ILE A 124 -3.67 -9.99 16.95
C ILE A 124 -4.31 -11.02 17.86
N LEU A 125 -3.90 -11.10 19.12
CA LEU A 125 -4.44 -12.10 20.07
C LEU A 125 -5.96 -12.05 20.19
N LYS A 126 -6.52 -10.85 20.20
CA LYS A 126 -7.97 -10.65 20.25
C LYS A 126 -8.66 -10.99 18.94
N MET A 127 -7.96 -10.86 17.81
CA MET A 127 -8.51 -11.11 16.49
C MET A 127 -8.44 -12.58 16.07
N MET A 128 -7.66 -13.43 16.76
CA MET A 128 -7.49 -14.84 16.42
C MET A 128 -8.81 -15.61 16.18
N PRO A 129 -9.84 -15.51 17.06
CA PRO A 129 -11.09 -16.22 16.82
C PRO A 129 -11.79 -15.81 15.52
N TRP A 130 -11.61 -14.56 15.13
CA TRP A 130 -12.17 -14.02 13.88
C TRP A 130 -11.39 -14.55 12.66
N PHE A 131 -10.05 -14.56 12.68
CA PHE A 131 -9.23 -15.13 11.61
C PHE A 131 -9.52 -16.62 11.40
N VAL A 132 -9.61 -17.38 12.48
CA VAL A 132 -9.96 -18.83 12.43
C VAL A 132 -11.31 -19.05 11.73
N LYS A 133 -12.33 -18.26 12.06
CA LYS A 133 -13.67 -18.36 11.46
C LYS A 133 -13.65 -18.06 9.96
N ARG A 134 -12.72 -17.22 9.48
CA ARG A 134 -12.67 -16.74 8.10
C ARG A 134 -11.62 -17.43 7.22
N ARG A 135 -10.99 -18.47 7.70
CA ARG A 135 -9.91 -19.21 7.04
C ARG A 135 -10.17 -19.60 5.57
N TYR A 136 -11.41 -19.69 5.15
CA TYR A 136 -11.80 -20.19 3.83
C TYR A 136 -12.45 -19.13 2.93
N LEU A 137 -12.18 -17.85 3.15
CA LEU A 137 -12.69 -16.84 2.26
C LEU A 137 -12.08 -16.97 0.86
N PRO A 138 -12.89 -16.79 -0.20
CA PRO A 138 -12.42 -16.90 -1.58
C PRO A 138 -11.54 -15.73 -2.02
N HIS A 139 -11.46 -14.67 -1.22
CA HIS A 139 -10.77 -13.42 -1.54
C HIS A 139 -9.26 -13.51 -1.28
N PHE A 140 -8.50 -12.64 -1.96
CA PHE A 140 -7.07 -12.48 -1.71
C PHE A 140 -6.89 -11.50 -0.54
N VAL A 141 -6.51 -12.03 0.61
CA VAL A 141 -6.54 -11.29 1.88
C VAL A 141 -5.15 -11.20 2.50
N GLY A 142 -4.76 -9.97 2.84
CA GLY A 142 -3.56 -9.65 3.60
C GLY A 142 -3.83 -9.29 5.05
N ILE A 143 -2.85 -9.53 5.90
CA ILE A 143 -2.81 -9.04 7.27
C ILE A 143 -1.57 -8.18 7.44
N ASP A 144 -1.77 -6.93 7.81
CA ASP A 144 -0.72 -5.97 8.11
C ASP A 144 -0.36 -6.06 9.58
N ILE A 145 0.93 -6.19 9.89
CA ILE A 145 1.46 -6.30 11.25
C ILE A 145 2.53 -5.25 11.49
N ALA A 146 2.48 -4.67 12.67
CA ALA A 146 3.33 -3.55 13.07
C ALA A 146 3.79 -3.69 14.53
N ILE A 147 4.88 -3.03 14.85
CA ILE A 147 5.39 -2.94 16.23
C ILE A 147 5.02 -1.58 16.80
N PRO A 148 4.49 -1.51 18.04
CA PRO A 148 4.16 -0.25 18.70
C PRO A 148 5.39 0.65 18.87
N ALA A 149 5.24 1.96 18.65
CA ALA A 149 6.33 2.92 18.81
C ALA A 149 6.92 2.96 20.23
N GLU A 150 6.09 2.75 21.25
CA GLU A 150 6.55 2.67 22.66
C GLU A 150 7.51 1.50 22.90
N ASN A 151 7.24 0.36 22.27
CA ASN A 151 8.13 -0.81 22.35
C ASN A 151 9.45 -0.58 21.61
N GLU A 152 9.42 0.17 20.50
CA GLU A 152 10.60 0.53 19.73
C GLU A 152 11.59 1.35 20.57
N GLU A 153 11.12 2.45 21.16
CA GLU A 153 11.97 3.32 21.99
C GLU A 153 12.60 2.58 23.18
N SER A 154 11.84 1.70 23.82
CA SER A 154 12.32 0.83 24.90
C SER A 154 13.36 -0.17 24.40
N ASN A 155 13.14 -0.78 23.24
CA ASN A 155 14.01 -1.80 22.68
C ASN A 155 15.34 -1.22 22.18
N ILE A 156 15.31 -0.04 21.56
CA ILE A 156 16.53 0.64 21.08
C ILE A 156 17.39 1.13 22.24
N LYS A 157 16.77 1.79 23.24
CA LYS A 157 17.49 2.23 24.46
C LYS A 157 18.16 1.07 25.22
N GLN A 158 17.64 -0.14 25.07
CA GLN A 158 18.19 -1.35 25.70
C GLN A 158 19.10 -2.17 24.77
N GLY A 159 19.39 -1.68 23.55
CA GLY A 159 20.20 -2.39 22.55
C GLY A 159 19.55 -3.70 22.04
N ARG A 160 18.24 -3.86 22.20
CA ARG A 160 17.51 -5.09 21.84
C ARG A 160 16.95 -5.02 20.42
N HIS A 161 17.78 -4.86 19.41
CA HIS A 161 17.33 -4.96 18.01
C HIS A 161 16.70 -6.33 17.68
N PHE A 162 17.06 -7.38 18.39
CA PHE A 162 16.47 -8.71 18.24
C PHE A 162 15.02 -8.81 18.71
N ALA A 163 14.55 -7.91 19.58
CA ALA A 163 13.16 -7.93 20.02
C ALA A 163 12.17 -7.67 18.88
N TYR A 164 12.56 -6.90 17.87
CA TYR A 164 11.73 -6.68 16.67
C TYR A 164 11.54 -7.96 15.86
N VAL A 165 12.60 -8.74 15.68
CA VAL A 165 12.57 -10.02 14.98
C VAL A 165 11.59 -10.95 15.67
N ASP A 166 11.72 -11.11 16.99
CA ASP A 166 10.90 -12.04 17.78
C ASP A 166 9.41 -11.66 17.74
N GLU A 167 9.10 -10.37 17.81
CA GLU A 167 7.70 -9.90 17.80
C GLU A 167 7.06 -10.12 16.42
N PHE A 168 7.74 -9.77 15.31
CA PHE A 168 7.26 -10.06 13.97
C PHE A 168 7.13 -11.56 13.71
N VAL A 169 8.08 -12.39 14.18
CA VAL A 169 8.03 -13.86 14.09
C VAL A 169 6.82 -14.39 14.82
N LEU A 170 6.60 -13.99 16.08
CA LEU A 170 5.47 -14.46 16.89
C LEU A 170 4.12 -14.10 16.26
N MET A 171 3.98 -12.86 15.76
CA MET A 171 2.77 -12.43 15.06
C MET A 171 2.55 -13.23 13.80
N SER A 172 3.59 -13.36 12.95
CA SER A 172 3.54 -14.09 11.68
C SER A 172 3.19 -15.56 11.87
N GLN A 173 3.77 -16.22 12.86
CA GLN A 173 3.48 -17.63 13.19
C GLN A 173 1.98 -17.83 13.47
N ARG A 174 1.35 -16.89 14.18
CA ARG A 174 -0.06 -17.02 14.57
C ARG A 174 -1.01 -16.80 13.40
N ILE A 175 -0.70 -15.89 12.49
CA ILE A 175 -1.63 -15.48 11.42
C ILE A 175 -1.38 -16.17 10.08
N ALA A 176 -0.22 -16.78 9.86
CA ALA A 176 0.14 -17.42 8.59
C ALA A 176 -0.93 -18.37 8.02
N PRO A 177 -1.64 -19.21 8.82
CA PRO A 177 -2.65 -20.11 8.26
C PRO A 177 -3.94 -19.41 7.78
N TYR A 178 -4.08 -18.09 7.98
CA TYR A 178 -5.36 -17.39 7.84
C TYR A 178 -5.34 -16.26 6.81
N CYS A 179 -4.25 -16.08 6.09
CA CYS A 179 -4.11 -15.03 5.07
C CYS A 179 -3.34 -15.52 3.84
N ASP A 180 -3.46 -14.79 2.74
CA ASP A 180 -2.72 -15.02 1.50
C ASP A 180 -1.37 -14.30 1.51
N PHE A 181 -1.29 -13.17 2.22
CA PHE A 181 -0.04 -12.44 2.43
C PHE A 181 -0.01 -11.75 3.80
N ILE A 182 1.19 -11.52 4.29
CA ILE A 182 1.48 -10.75 5.50
C ILE A 182 2.27 -9.53 5.08
N THR A 183 1.86 -8.35 5.54
CA THR A 183 2.60 -7.11 5.34
C THR A 183 3.35 -6.75 6.62
N LEU A 184 4.65 -6.55 6.51
CA LEU A 184 5.49 -6.00 7.57
C LEU A 184 5.45 -4.48 7.45
N ASP A 185 4.79 -3.81 8.38
CA ASP A 185 4.59 -2.35 8.32
C ASP A 185 5.76 -1.59 8.95
N PHE A 186 6.59 -0.99 8.11
CA PHE A 186 7.63 -0.05 8.50
C PHE A 186 7.26 1.41 8.16
N SER A 187 5.99 1.67 7.83
CA SER A 187 5.56 2.95 7.28
C SER A 187 5.16 4.00 8.31
N HIS A 188 5.06 3.66 9.59
CA HIS A 188 4.64 4.62 10.61
C HIS A 188 5.72 5.68 10.85
N THR A 189 5.42 6.92 10.51
CA THR A 189 6.40 8.01 10.43
C THR A 189 7.02 8.43 11.78
N ASN A 190 6.40 8.04 12.88
CA ASN A 190 6.91 8.26 14.24
C ASN A 190 7.67 7.04 14.78
N SER A 191 7.76 5.97 13.98
CA SER A 191 8.50 4.76 14.32
C SER A 191 9.97 4.92 13.94
N GLU A 192 10.86 4.43 14.78
CA GLU A 192 12.29 4.35 14.44
C GLU A 192 12.54 3.31 13.35
N LEU A 193 11.71 2.26 13.25
CA LEU A 193 11.76 1.30 12.15
C LEU A 193 11.54 1.96 10.78
N CYS A 194 10.78 3.06 10.73
CA CYS A 194 10.64 3.87 9.52
C CYS A 194 12.00 4.43 9.06
N VAL A 195 12.83 4.90 9.99
CA VAL A 195 14.18 5.41 9.70
C VAL A 195 15.13 4.26 9.39
N LEU A 196 14.99 3.14 10.08
CA LEU A 196 15.82 1.95 9.91
C LEU A 196 15.53 1.18 8.61
N MET A 197 14.49 1.56 7.86
CA MET A 197 14.15 0.92 6.58
C MET A 197 15.30 0.96 5.55
N VAL A 198 16.21 1.92 5.68
CA VAL A 198 17.41 2.02 4.85
C VAL A 198 18.57 1.16 5.37
N ASP A 199 18.50 0.67 6.61
CA ASP A 199 19.51 -0.20 7.19
C ASP A 199 19.22 -1.68 6.92
N ALA A 200 19.90 -2.22 5.92
CA ALA A 200 19.78 -3.62 5.56
C ALA A 200 20.13 -4.57 6.72
N SER A 201 21.04 -4.18 7.63
CA SER A 201 21.43 -5.02 8.76
C SER A 201 20.30 -5.23 9.77
N THR A 202 19.37 -4.29 9.86
CA THR A 202 18.17 -4.38 10.70
C THR A 202 17.00 -5.08 9.98
N ILE A 203 16.76 -4.74 8.73
CA ILE A 203 15.55 -5.19 8.00
C ILE A 203 15.68 -6.62 7.47
N LEU A 204 16.84 -7.02 6.95
CA LEU A 204 17.03 -8.35 6.39
C LEU A 204 16.81 -9.50 7.40
N PRO A 205 17.31 -9.42 8.65
CA PRO A 205 17.02 -10.44 9.66
C PRO A 205 15.52 -10.61 9.92
N ILE A 206 14.75 -9.52 9.98
CA ILE A 206 13.30 -9.56 10.18
C ILE A 206 12.63 -10.28 9.01
N ILE A 207 12.90 -9.86 7.78
CA ILE A 207 12.31 -10.45 6.57
C ILE A 207 12.60 -11.95 6.50
N ARG A 208 13.87 -12.35 6.68
CA ARG A 208 14.29 -13.75 6.58
C ARG A 208 13.65 -14.61 7.66
N ALA A 209 13.63 -14.14 8.90
CA ALA A 209 13.01 -14.85 10.01
C ALA A 209 11.51 -15.04 9.80
N VAL A 210 10.81 -14.01 9.35
CA VAL A 210 9.38 -14.11 9.02
C VAL A 210 9.14 -15.07 7.85
N LYS A 211 9.93 -15.00 6.77
CA LYS A 211 9.78 -15.91 5.62
C LYS A 211 9.95 -17.38 6.02
N GLU A 212 10.89 -17.66 6.89
CA GLU A 212 11.08 -19.01 7.42
C GLU A 212 9.92 -19.43 8.32
N THR A 213 9.49 -18.56 9.20
CA THR A 213 8.37 -18.78 10.12
C THR A 213 7.08 -19.11 9.38
N VAL A 214 6.72 -18.37 8.34
CA VAL A 214 5.46 -18.60 7.60
C VAL A 214 5.48 -19.93 6.85
N LYS A 215 6.64 -20.39 6.35
CA LYS A 215 6.80 -21.70 5.72
C LYS A 215 6.56 -22.84 6.72
N GLN A 216 7.05 -22.67 7.95
CA GLN A 216 6.86 -23.66 9.01
C GLN A 216 5.43 -23.65 9.55
N ALA A 217 4.82 -22.48 9.75
CA ALA A 217 3.48 -22.32 10.31
C ALA A 217 2.35 -22.70 9.32
N ALA A 218 2.59 -22.56 8.02
CA ALA A 218 1.61 -22.88 6.97
C ALA A 218 2.27 -23.61 5.78
N PRO A 219 2.79 -24.84 5.96
CA PRO A 219 3.65 -25.51 4.98
C PRO A 219 2.96 -25.84 3.65
N ILE A 220 1.63 -26.05 3.66
CA ILE A 220 0.87 -26.37 2.44
C ILE A 220 0.70 -25.13 1.57
N ARG A 221 0.46 -23.95 2.20
CA ARG A 221 0.22 -22.69 1.52
C ARG A 221 0.75 -21.55 2.39
N PRO A 222 2.07 -21.34 2.37
CA PRO A 222 2.67 -20.23 3.12
C PRO A 222 2.19 -18.90 2.53
N PRO A 223 1.78 -17.95 3.37
CA PRO A 223 1.45 -16.61 2.90
C PRO A 223 2.67 -15.93 2.31
N LYS A 224 2.44 -15.04 1.36
CA LYS A 224 3.48 -14.18 0.80
C LYS A 224 3.91 -13.13 1.82
N VAL A 225 5.18 -12.75 1.81
CA VAL A 225 5.70 -11.73 2.74
C VAL A 225 5.94 -10.43 1.98
N PHE A 226 5.15 -9.44 2.33
CA PHE A 226 5.23 -8.09 1.78
C PHE A 226 5.86 -7.14 2.80
N VAL A 227 6.47 -6.10 2.29
CA VAL A 227 7.02 -5.01 3.10
C VAL A 227 6.31 -3.71 2.74
N LYS A 228 5.81 -2.99 3.74
CA LYS A 228 5.21 -1.68 3.55
C LYS A 228 6.21 -0.60 3.93
N ILE A 229 6.49 0.26 2.96
CA ILE A 229 7.49 1.31 3.09
C ILE A 229 6.85 2.66 3.38
N PRO A 230 7.54 3.56 4.11
CA PRO A 230 7.05 4.90 4.38
C PRO A 230 7.06 5.78 3.13
N LEU A 231 6.11 6.70 3.05
CA LEU A 231 6.08 7.70 1.98
C LEU A 231 7.13 8.81 2.19
N ASP A 232 7.63 8.96 3.40
CA ASP A 232 8.62 9.98 3.79
C ASP A 232 10.08 9.55 3.53
N LEU A 233 10.30 8.47 2.77
CA LEU A 233 11.65 8.07 2.37
C LEU A 233 12.34 9.16 1.58
N ASN A 234 13.63 9.37 1.87
CA ASN A 234 14.46 10.20 1.02
C ASN A 234 14.63 9.51 -0.35
N MET A 235 14.31 10.23 -1.42
CA MET A 235 14.37 9.70 -2.78
C MET A 235 15.77 9.21 -3.18
N MET A 236 16.84 9.67 -2.52
CA MET A 236 18.21 9.20 -2.72
C MET A 236 18.48 7.82 -2.09
N GLU A 237 17.65 7.39 -1.17
CA GLU A 237 17.79 6.11 -0.46
C GLU A 237 17.05 4.96 -1.15
N ILE A 238 16.19 5.26 -2.12
CA ILE A 238 15.37 4.26 -2.82
C ILE A 238 16.22 3.13 -3.46
N PRO A 239 17.38 3.39 -4.07
CA PRO A 239 18.22 2.31 -4.61
C PRO A 239 18.65 1.30 -3.54
N LEU A 240 19.00 1.79 -2.35
CA LEU A 240 19.40 0.95 -1.22
C LEU A 240 18.22 0.15 -0.67
N VAL A 241 17.06 0.79 -0.50
CA VAL A 241 15.82 0.11 -0.11
C VAL A 241 15.48 -0.99 -1.12
N ALA A 242 15.52 -0.72 -2.42
CA ALA A 242 15.25 -1.71 -3.46
C ALA A 242 16.24 -2.90 -3.40
N GLN A 243 17.53 -2.65 -3.17
CA GLN A 243 18.53 -3.70 -2.99
C GLN A 243 18.22 -4.57 -1.76
N THR A 244 17.84 -3.95 -0.63
CA THR A 244 17.46 -4.65 0.60
C THR A 244 16.25 -5.54 0.39
N LEU A 245 15.20 -5.04 -0.28
CA LEU A 245 14.00 -5.80 -0.60
C LEU A 245 14.31 -7.02 -1.50
N LEU A 246 15.18 -6.83 -2.50
CA LEU A 246 15.63 -7.92 -3.37
C LEU A 246 16.47 -8.95 -2.61
N ALA A 247 17.39 -8.51 -1.76
CA ALA A 247 18.25 -9.38 -0.94
C ALA A 247 17.44 -10.15 0.13
N GLY A 248 16.32 -9.59 0.59
CA GLY A 248 15.36 -10.25 1.46
C GLY A 248 14.39 -11.16 0.72
N GLU A 249 14.43 -11.17 -0.62
CA GLU A 249 13.52 -11.95 -1.46
C GLU A 249 12.05 -11.73 -1.08
N VAL A 250 11.65 -10.47 -0.79
CA VAL A 250 10.25 -10.17 -0.46
C VAL A 250 9.35 -10.51 -1.64
N ASP A 251 8.14 -10.96 -1.34
CA ASP A 251 7.18 -11.36 -2.37
C ASP A 251 6.42 -10.15 -2.95
N GLY A 252 6.40 -9.02 -2.24
CA GLY A 252 5.75 -7.80 -2.69
C GLY A 252 6.12 -6.58 -1.83
N VAL A 253 5.77 -5.40 -2.32
CA VAL A 253 5.98 -4.12 -1.62
C VAL A 253 4.69 -3.32 -1.60
N VAL A 254 4.34 -2.73 -0.45
CA VAL A 254 3.23 -1.78 -0.33
C VAL A 254 3.79 -0.36 -0.27
N VAL A 255 3.41 0.47 -1.22
CA VAL A 255 3.77 1.89 -1.34
C VAL A 255 2.50 2.73 -1.26
N ALA A 256 2.21 3.45 -0.24
CA ALA A 256 2.89 3.61 1.02
C ALA A 256 1.88 3.85 2.15
N GLY A 257 2.42 4.09 3.33
CA GLY A 257 1.62 4.54 4.48
C GLY A 257 1.28 6.02 4.43
N PRO A 258 0.77 6.58 5.54
CA PRO A 258 0.51 8.00 5.68
C PRO A 258 1.82 8.81 5.62
N MET A 259 1.73 10.07 5.17
CA MET A 259 2.86 10.98 5.10
C MET A 259 2.90 11.91 6.30
N SER A 260 4.07 12.16 6.87
CA SER A 260 4.26 13.15 7.93
C SER A 260 4.26 14.58 7.37
N LEU A 261 3.35 15.40 7.86
CA LEU A 261 3.32 16.84 7.52
C LEU A 261 4.51 17.59 8.12
N ALA A 262 5.03 17.13 9.26
CA ALA A 262 6.21 17.74 9.89
C ALA A 262 7.50 17.49 9.09
N LYS A 263 7.63 16.31 8.48
CA LYS A 263 8.80 15.94 7.66
C LYS A 263 8.71 16.48 6.23
N ASN A 264 7.49 16.70 5.72
CA ASN A 264 7.27 17.15 4.36
C ASN A 264 6.70 18.57 4.28
N THR A 265 7.58 19.57 4.13
CA THR A 265 7.20 20.98 4.04
C THR A 265 6.62 21.39 2.68
N ARG A 266 6.65 20.51 1.68
CA ARG A 266 6.13 20.79 0.33
C ARG A 266 4.62 20.61 0.25
N ILE A 267 4.03 19.77 1.11
CA ILE A 267 2.58 19.58 1.16
C ILE A 267 1.93 20.73 1.91
N ARG A 268 0.98 21.38 1.24
CA ARG A 268 0.11 22.40 1.84
C ARG A 268 -1.31 21.87 1.85
N ILE A 269 -1.86 21.70 3.04
CA ILE A 269 -3.25 21.27 3.23
C ILE A 269 -4.12 22.50 3.46
N GLN A 270 -5.09 22.72 2.58
CA GLN A 270 -5.97 23.89 2.65
C GLN A 270 -6.75 23.93 3.97
N GLY A 271 -6.58 25.02 4.72
CA GLY A 271 -7.26 25.21 6.00
C GLY A 271 -6.71 24.36 7.15
N ALA A 272 -5.51 23.76 7.00
CA ALA A 272 -4.80 23.14 8.11
C ALA A 272 -4.29 24.22 9.07
N LYS A 273 -4.47 24.00 10.36
CA LYS A 273 -3.94 24.87 11.41
C LYS A 273 -2.53 24.41 11.79
N GLU A 274 -1.71 25.31 12.32
CA GLU A 274 -0.32 25.06 12.70
C GLU A 274 -0.17 23.79 13.57
N HIS A 275 -1.00 23.65 14.62
CA HIS A 275 -0.95 22.47 15.48
C HIS A 275 -1.29 21.14 14.77
N GLN A 276 -1.91 21.19 13.59
CA GLN A 276 -2.25 20.00 12.78
C GLN A 276 -1.08 19.58 11.89
N MET A 277 -0.12 20.48 11.66
CA MET A 277 1.05 20.20 10.80
C MET A 277 2.06 19.25 11.43
N SER A 278 1.89 18.87 12.69
CA SER A 278 2.64 17.77 13.32
C SER A 278 2.02 16.38 13.08
N GLY A 279 0.87 16.32 12.40
CA GLY A 279 0.16 15.08 12.12
C GLY A 279 0.64 14.37 10.85
N MET A 280 -0.02 13.24 10.60
CA MET A 280 0.12 12.47 9.36
C MET A 280 -1.06 12.75 8.45
N VAL A 281 -0.85 12.73 7.14
CA VAL A 281 -1.88 12.94 6.13
C VAL A 281 -2.05 11.73 5.23
N ILE A 282 -3.31 11.41 4.92
CA ILE A 282 -3.73 10.49 3.87
C ILE A 282 -4.71 11.20 2.92
N GLY A 283 -4.95 10.62 1.76
CA GLY A 283 -5.90 11.11 0.77
C GLY A 283 -5.23 11.80 -0.42
N GLN A 284 -5.98 12.64 -1.12
CA GLN A 284 -5.57 13.19 -2.41
C GLN A 284 -4.18 13.88 -2.41
N PRO A 285 -3.75 14.61 -1.37
CA PRO A 285 -2.44 15.25 -1.36
C PRO A 285 -1.24 14.30 -1.40
N THR A 286 -1.43 13.01 -1.11
CA THR A 286 -0.34 12.03 -1.15
C THR A 286 -0.12 11.42 -2.54
N HIS A 287 -1.04 11.64 -3.49
CA HIS A 287 -1.04 11.00 -4.79
C HIS A 287 0.28 11.15 -5.57
N GLU A 288 0.74 12.36 -5.77
CA GLU A 288 1.95 12.64 -6.56
C GLU A 288 3.20 12.00 -5.95
N TYR A 289 3.30 12.06 -4.61
CA TYR A 289 4.42 11.45 -3.88
C TYR A 289 4.42 9.94 -3.98
N THR A 290 3.24 9.34 -3.83
CA THR A 290 3.06 7.89 -3.99
C THR A 290 3.43 7.45 -5.40
N THR A 291 2.95 8.15 -6.42
CA THR A 291 3.26 7.86 -7.83
C THR A 291 4.77 7.93 -8.11
N GLU A 292 5.42 8.98 -7.63
CA GLU A 292 6.87 9.17 -7.83
C GLU A 292 7.69 8.11 -7.10
N LEU A 293 7.31 7.75 -5.87
CA LEU A 293 7.97 6.70 -5.11
C LEU A 293 7.81 5.33 -5.80
N ILE A 294 6.61 5.02 -6.31
CA ILE A 294 6.36 3.81 -7.11
C ILE A 294 7.27 3.79 -8.34
N ARG A 295 7.30 4.87 -9.11
CA ARG A 295 8.10 4.96 -10.34
C ARG A 295 9.57 4.68 -10.08
N ARG A 296 10.16 5.32 -9.09
CA ARG A 296 11.56 5.12 -8.71
C ARG A 296 11.82 3.70 -8.22
N LEU A 297 10.97 3.21 -7.35
CA LEU A 297 11.12 1.86 -6.81
C LEU A 297 11.00 0.81 -7.93
N TYR A 298 10.00 0.93 -8.81
CA TYR A 298 9.80 0.03 -9.94
C TYR A 298 11.01 0.00 -10.88
N THR A 299 11.61 1.16 -11.16
CA THR A 299 12.83 1.28 -11.99
C THR A 299 14.00 0.47 -11.38
N HIS A 300 14.19 0.52 -10.06
CA HIS A 300 15.25 -0.24 -9.39
C HIS A 300 14.90 -1.72 -9.21
N LEU A 301 13.66 -2.04 -8.96
CA LEU A 301 13.17 -3.43 -8.86
C LEU A 301 13.07 -4.10 -10.24
N LYS A 302 12.98 -3.34 -11.32
CA LYS A 302 12.84 -3.83 -12.71
C LYS A 302 11.65 -4.79 -12.87
N GLY A 303 10.54 -4.51 -12.21
CA GLY A 303 9.33 -5.34 -12.25
C GLY A 303 9.44 -6.72 -11.59
N ARG A 304 10.56 -7.03 -10.91
CA ARG A 304 10.77 -8.35 -10.28
C ARG A 304 9.93 -8.59 -9.04
N ILE A 305 9.47 -7.54 -8.39
CA ILE A 305 8.65 -7.59 -7.19
C ILE A 305 7.38 -6.77 -7.46
N PRO A 306 6.18 -7.34 -7.30
CA PRO A 306 4.93 -6.60 -7.47
C PRO A 306 4.79 -5.51 -6.41
N ILE A 307 4.22 -4.37 -6.83
CA ILE A 307 3.97 -3.21 -5.97
C ILE A 307 2.46 -3.05 -5.80
N ILE A 308 2.01 -2.92 -4.55
CA ILE A 308 0.66 -2.44 -4.21
C ILE A 308 0.77 -0.94 -3.94
N ALA A 309 0.11 -0.13 -4.77
CA ALA A 309 -0.02 1.30 -4.53
C ALA A 309 -1.07 1.56 -3.44
N CYS A 310 -0.77 2.45 -2.49
CA CYS A 310 -1.70 2.88 -1.46
C CYS A 310 -1.54 4.38 -1.21
N GLY A 311 -2.61 5.14 -1.47
CA GLY A 311 -2.68 6.57 -1.19
C GLY A 311 -3.06 7.44 -2.39
N GLY A 312 -4.05 8.31 -2.19
CA GLY A 312 -4.46 9.33 -3.14
C GLY A 312 -5.22 8.85 -4.39
N VAL A 313 -5.88 7.70 -4.31
CA VAL A 313 -6.66 7.12 -5.43
C VAL A 313 -8.12 7.56 -5.32
N PHE A 314 -8.59 8.44 -6.22
CA PHE A 314 -9.93 9.03 -6.17
C PHE A 314 -10.77 8.84 -7.45
N ASP A 315 -10.15 8.30 -8.50
CA ASP A 315 -10.76 8.05 -9.80
C ASP A 315 -9.91 7.09 -10.64
N GLY A 316 -10.37 6.76 -11.84
CA GLY A 316 -9.64 5.88 -12.75
C GLY A 316 -8.33 6.49 -13.26
N LYS A 317 -8.25 7.82 -13.35
CA LYS A 317 -7.02 8.52 -13.75
C LYS A 317 -5.93 8.35 -12.70
N THR A 318 -6.24 8.64 -11.43
CA THR A 318 -5.28 8.50 -10.33
C THR A 318 -4.87 7.05 -10.10
N ALA A 319 -5.78 6.09 -10.31
CA ALA A 319 -5.44 4.67 -10.30
C ALA A 319 -4.49 4.30 -11.46
N PHE A 320 -4.79 4.78 -12.69
CA PHE A 320 -3.95 4.52 -13.85
C PHE A 320 -2.55 5.12 -13.71
N GLU A 321 -2.40 6.32 -13.14
CA GLU A 321 -1.10 6.95 -12.92
C GLU A 321 -0.19 6.12 -12.02
N HIS A 322 -0.73 5.48 -10.98
CA HIS A 322 0.03 4.52 -10.16
C HIS A 322 0.42 3.26 -10.95
N ILE A 323 -0.50 2.74 -11.78
CA ILE A 323 -0.24 1.57 -12.62
C ILE A 323 0.85 1.86 -13.63
N ALA A 324 0.74 2.98 -14.34
CA ALA A 324 1.72 3.43 -15.33
C ALA A 324 3.10 3.68 -14.71
N ALA A 325 3.15 4.09 -13.45
CA ALA A 325 4.38 4.21 -12.68
C ALA A 325 4.98 2.86 -12.23
N GLY A 326 4.22 1.74 -12.29
CA GLY A 326 4.73 0.40 -11.99
C GLY A 326 3.95 -0.38 -10.91
N ALA A 327 2.81 0.11 -10.44
CA ALA A 327 1.98 -0.63 -9.50
C ALA A 327 1.28 -1.80 -10.19
N SER A 328 1.38 -2.99 -9.59
CA SER A 328 0.67 -4.20 -10.01
C SER A 328 -0.73 -4.29 -9.41
N LEU A 329 -0.94 -3.70 -8.25
CA LEU A 329 -2.23 -3.61 -7.56
C LEU A 329 -2.40 -2.20 -7.00
N VAL A 330 -3.65 -1.75 -6.85
CA VAL A 330 -3.99 -0.42 -6.35
C VAL A 330 -5.00 -0.53 -5.22
N SER A 331 -4.66 -0.02 -4.06
CA SER A 331 -5.55 0.03 -2.90
C SER A 331 -6.25 1.38 -2.78
N VAL A 332 -7.56 1.32 -2.57
CA VAL A 332 -8.37 2.47 -2.19
C VAL A 332 -8.27 2.65 -0.67
N ASP A 333 -7.97 3.86 -0.24
CA ASP A 333 -7.79 4.19 1.17
C ASP A 333 -9.08 4.71 1.85
N GLU A 334 -9.02 4.91 3.16
CA GLU A 334 -10.13 5.44 3.94
C GLU A 334 -10.59 6.82 3.47
N ALA A 335 -9.66 7.69 3.06
CA ALA A 335 -10.00 9.04 2.59
C ALA A 335 -10.85 8.98 1.34
N SER A 336 -10.49 8.14 0.39
CA SER A 336 -11.23 7.96 -0.86
C SER A 336 -12.67 7.50 -0.62
N LEU A 337 -12.86 6.53 0.27
CA LEU A 337 -14.19 6.04 0.65
C LEU A 337 -15.03 7.10 1.38
N ILE A 338 -14.42 7.91 2.25
CA ILE A 338 -15.13 8.93 3.02
C ILE A 338 -15.55 10.09 2.12
N PHE A 339 -14.68 10.54 1.22
CA PHE A 339 -14.97 11.71 0.39
C PHE A 339 -15.78 11.40 -0.86
N GLU A 340 -15.56 10.25 -1.51
CA GLU A 340 -16.25 9.85 -2.74
C GLU A 340 -17.42 8.89 -2.47
N GLY A 341 -17.44 8.25 -1.32
CA GLY A 341 -18.45 7.28 -0.96
C GLY A 341 -18.13 5.86 -1.41
N PRO A 342 -18.94 4.90 -0.94
CA PRO A 342 -18.70 3.48 -1.21
C PRO A 342 -18.85 3.08 -2.69
N GLY A 343 -19.51 3.92 -3.51
CA GLY A 343 -19.60 3.72 -4.94
C GLY A 343 -18.33 4.02 -5.75
N ILE A 344 -17.29 4.52 -5.10
CA ILE A 344 -16.01 4.90 -5.75
C ILE A 344 -15.41 3.75 -6.58
N ILE A 345 -15.54 2.50 -6.13
CA ILE A 345 -14.99 1.36 -6.84
C ILE A 345 -15.56 1.22 -8.24
N HIS A 346 -16.85 1.44 -8.42
CA HIS A 346 -17.50 1.36 -9.75
C HIS A 346 -17.07 2.50 -10.66
N LYS A 347 -16.89 3.71 -10.11
CA LYS A 347 -16.33 4.85 -10.82
C LYS A 347 -14.93 4.54 -11.33
N ILE A 348 -14.05 4.06 -10.45
CA ILE A 348 -12.66 3.74 -10.81
C ILE A 348 -12.61 2.63 -11.87
N HIS A 349 -13.39 1.56 -11.71
CA HIS A 349 -13.46 0.48 -12.70
C HIS A 349 -13.83 1.02 -14.09
N LYS A 350 -14.94 1.76 -14.17
CA LYS A 350 -15.43 2.30 -15.44
C LYS A 350 -14.37 3.19 -16.12
N GLU A 351 -13.85 4.15 -15.38
CA GLU A 351 -12.86 5.11 -15.91
C GLU A 351 -11.54 4.40 -16.27
N LEU A 352 -11.10 3.42 -15.50
CA LEU A 352 -9.88 2.66 -15.77
C LEU A 352 -10.03 1.82 -17.06
N ILE A 353 -11.17 1.15 -17.25
CA ILE A 353 -11.48 0.42 -18.47
C ILE A 353 -11.45 1.37 -19.68
N GLU A 354 -12.10 2.54 -19.59
CA GLU A 354 -12.12 3.54 -20.65
C GLU A 354 -10.69 4.02 -20.99
N ILE A 355 -9.84 4.26 -20.00
CA ILE A 355 -8.42 4.65 -20.18
C ILE A 355 -7.62 3.55 -20.87
N LEU A 356 -7.75 2.29 -20.44
CA LEU A 356 -7.02 1.17 -21.03
C LEU A 356 -7.40 0.98 -22.50
N HIS A 357 -8.68 1.00 -22.83
CA HIS A 357 -9.14 0.90 -24.22
C HIS A 357 -8.70 2.09 -25.07
N HIS A 358 -8.80 3.31 -24.56
CA HIS A 358 -8.38 4.51 -25.28
C HIS A 358 -6.88 4.48 -25.59
N LYS A 359 -6.05 3.98 -24.65
CA LYS A 359 -4.62 3.80 -24.82
C LYS A 359 -4.24 2.53 -25.60
N LYS A 360 -5.23 1.73 -26.03
CA LYS A 360 -5.08 0.49 -26.82
C LYS A 360 -4.31 -0.62 -26.11
N PHE A 361 -4.37 -0.70 -24.80
CA PHE A 361 -3.87 -1.86 -24.08
C PHE A 361 -4.82 -3.06 -24.28
N HIS A 362 -4.27 -4.26 -24.41
CA HIS A 362 -5.03 -5.50 -24.53
C HIS A 362 -5.23 -6.18 -23.18
N SER A 363 -4.43 -5.84 -22.21
CA SER A 363 -4.51 -6.34 -20.84
C SER A 363 -4.02 -5.30 -19.85
N PHE A 364 -4.47 -5.40 -18.61
CA PHE A 364 -3.97 -4.59 -17.51
C PHE A 364 -2.45 -4.71 -17.34
N ALA A 365 -1.90 -5.93 -17.52
CA ALA A 365 -0.48 -6.20 -17.33
C ALA A 365 0.41 -5.36 -18.26
N GLU A 366 -0.06 -5.02 -19.46
CA GLU A 366 0.69 -4.17 -20.41
C GLU A 366 0.82 -2.72 -19.93
N ALA A 367 -0.09 -2.25 -19.08
CA ALA A 367 -0.07 -0.90 -18.56
C ALA A 367 0.90 -0.73 -17.39
N ILE A 368 1.32 -1.82 -16.73
CA ILE A 368 2.21 -1.76 -15.56
C ILE A 368 3.57 -1.20 -15.97
N GLY A 369 3.92 -0.05 -15.42
CA GLY A 369 5.21 0.59 -15.65
C GLY A 369 5.39 1.18 -17.05
N CYS A 370 4.32 1.38 -17.82
CA CYS A 370 4.42 1.90 -19.18
C CYS A 370 5.10 3.29 -19.25
N ASP A 371 4.92 4.14 -18.24
CA ASP A 371 5.58 5.44 -18.15
C ASP A 371 7.07 5.35 -17.76
N THR A 372 7.55 4.17 -17.35
CA THR A 372 8.95 3.98 -16.92
C THR A 372 9.82 3.38 -18.02
N GLN A 373 9.23 2.80 -19.04
CA GLN A 373 9.96 2.16 -20.13
C GLN A 373 10.74 3.16 -20.97
N GLU A 374 10.22 4.36 -21.19
CA GLU A 374 10.91 5.45 -21.89
C GLU A 374 12.14 5.91 -21.09
N VAL A 375 12.01 6.08 -19.77
CA VAL A 375 13.12 6.49 -18.89
C VAL A 375 14.23 5.45 -18.87
N ILE A 376 13.89 4.15 -18.89
CA ILE A 376 14.88 3.06 -18.93
C ILE A 376 15.62 3.04 -20.28
N SER A 377 14.91 3.28 -21.39
CA SER A 377 15.52 3.34 -22.73
C SER A 377 16.45 4.54 -22.89
N GLU A 378 16.08 5.70 -22.42
CA GLU A 378 16.91 6.92 -22.44
C GLU A 378 18.17 6.78 -21.55
N THR A 379 18.02 6.19 -20.36
CA THR A 379 19.15 5.94 -19.45
C THR A 379 20.15 4.95 -20.05
N ASN A 380 19.67 3.89 -20.69
CA ASN A 380 20.52 2.92 -21.37
C ASN A 380 21.21 3.52 -22.61
N ALA A 381 20.52 4.37 -23.39
CA ALA A 381 21.09 5.08 -24.51
C ALA A 381 22.19 6.07 -24.07
N SER A 382 22.00 6.76 -22.96
CA SER A 382 22.98 7.71 -22.42
C SER A 382 24.22 7.03 -21.81
N MET A 383 24.08 5.79 -21.30
CA MET A 383 25.22 4.99 -20.82
C MET A 383 26.03 4.38 -21.96
N THR A 384 25.40 4.06 -23.08
CA THR A 384 26.11 3.49 -24.28
C THR A 384 26.90 4.56 -25.02
N THR A 385 26.54 5.84 -24.90
CA THR A 385 27.26 6.96 -25.55
C THR A 385 28.45 7.48 -24.76
N LYS A 386 28.71 6.98 -23.53
CA LYS A 386 29.86 7.36 -22.68
C LYS A 386 30.93 6.27 -22.59
N GLN A 387 31.20 5.52 -23.65
CA GLN A 387 32.47 4.79 -23.71
C GLN A 387 33.60 5.80 -23.96
N PRO A 388 34.68 5.82 -23.17
CA PRO A 388 35.80 6.68 -23.44
C PRO A 388 36.45 6.24 -24.75
N GLN A 389 36.54 7.16 -25.70
CA GLN A 389 37.41 6.97 -26.87
C GLN A 389 38.81 6.71 -26.36
N THR A 390 39.28 5.48 -26.49
CA THR A 390 40.69 5.17 -26.34
C THR A 390 41.44 5.87 -27.47
N THR A 391 42.16 6.94 -27.17
CA THR A 391 43.16 7.55 -28.03
C THR A 391 44.23 6.52 -28.33
N PRO A 392 44.61 6.30 -29.59
CA PRO A 392 45.75 5.45 -29.91
C PRO A 392 47.01 6.11 -29.37
N THR A 393 47.70 5.45 -28.47
CA THR A 393 49.07 5.82 -28.11
C THR A 393 49.99 5.52 -29.26
N ASP A 394 50.50 6.58 -29.90
CA ASP A 394 51.58 6.56 -30.88
C ASP A 394 52.88 6.09 -30.18
N SER A 395 53.27 4.88 -30.51
CA SER A 395 54.52 4.31 -30.04
C SER A 395 55.58 4.43 -31.14
N SER A 396 56.21 5.59 -31.20
CA SER A 396 57.46 5.79 -31.96
C SER A 396 58.52 6.50 -31.11
N VAL A 397 59.26 5.71 -30.34
CA VAL A 397 60.56 6.15 -29.77
C VAL A 397 61.60 5.10 -30.16
N PRO A 398 62.65 5.49 -30.93
CA PRO A 398 63.70 4.57 -31.34
C PRO A 398 64.65 4.25 -30.15
N PRO A 399 65.35 3.09 -30.18
CA PRO A 399 66.27 2.68 -29.10
C PRO A 399 67.58 3.47 -29.15
N GLN A 400 67.96 4.10 -28.06
CA GLN A 400 69.35 4.55 -27.81
C GLN A 400 70.16 3.38 -27.27
N GLN A 401 71.26 3.12 -28.01
CA GLN A 401 72.41 2.31 -27.54
C GLN A 401 73.14 3.07 -26.42
N ILE A 402 73.44 2.44 -25.32
CA ILE A 402 74.75 2.17 -24.72
C ILE A 402 74.53 1.24 -23.54
#